data_9e077e0e8e9e59e28320db2d96654fe2
#
_entry.id   9e077e0e8e9e59e28320db2d96654fe2
#
_cell.length_a   1.000
_cell.length_b   1.000
_cell.length_c   1.000
_cell.angle_alpha   90.00
_cell.angle_beta   90.00
_cell.angle_gamma   90.00
#
_symmetry.space_group_name_H-M   'P 1'
#
loop_
_entity.id
_entity.type
_entity.pdbx_description
1 polymer ?
#
loop_
_entity_poly.entity_id
_entity_poly.type
_entity_poly.pdbx_seq_one_letter_code
_entity_poly.pdbx_strand_id
1 'polypeptide(L)'
;MRIGVTGASGMLGTALVTYLSKKKYEIFATSRSNGVQVSNVEWDLFDLCDFALLNKWLEKVEPDVVIHCAAIVNVDACEENIGLAMKAHVESTQVIASYLASNSGRMIYISTDSVFDGENQGAYTEKCL
;
A
#
# COMPACT_ATOMS: atom_id res chain seq x y z
N MET A 1 -17.82 -1.16 -5.69
CA MET A 1 -16.48 -0.56 -5.69
C MET A 1 -15.52 -1.56 -5.10
N ARG A 2 -14.47 -1.89 -5.83
CA ARG A 2 -13.44 -2.87 -5.49
C ARG A 2 -12.24 -2.12 -4.91
N ILE A 3 -11.89 -2.43 -3.67
CA ILE A 3 -10.82 -1.74 -2.94
C ILE A 3 -9.70 -2.72 -2.64
N GLY A 4 -8.52 -2.46 -3.19
CA GLY A 4 -7.29 -3.15 -2.84
C GLY A 4 -6.62 -2.50 -1.63
N VAL A 5 -6.14 -3.29 -0.68
CA VAL A 5 -5.36 -2.79 0.47
C VAL A 5 -4.05 -3.56 0.53
N THR A 6 -2.93 -2.88 0.32
CA THR A 6 -1.59 -3.48 0.48
C THR A 6 -1.06 -3.23 1.88
N GLY A 7 -0.17 -4.10 2.37
CA GLY A 7 0.29 -4.01 3.75
C GLY A 7 -0.83 -4.23 4.77
N ALA A 8 -1.83 -5.00 4.38
CA ALA A 8 -3.08 -5.18 5.10
C ALA A 8 -2.93 -5.86 6.48
N SER A 9 -1.82 -6.57 6.73
CA SER A 9 -1.49 -7.13 8.06
C SER A 9 -0.82 -6.14 9.00
N GLY A 10 -0.41 -4.96 8.51
CA GLY A 10 0.18 -3.88 9.32
C GLY A 10 -0.86 -3.17 10.19
N MET A 11 -0.42 -2.26 11.05
CA MET A 11 -1.27 -1.53 11.98
C MET A 11 -2.41 -0.77 11.27
N LEU A 12 -2.08 0.09 10.31
CA LEU A 12 -3.06 0.85 9.54
C LEU A 12 -3.90 -0.06 8.63
N GLY A 13 -3.23 -0.99 7.92
CA GLY A 13 -3.89 -1.94 7.02
C GLY A 13 -4.96 -2.77 7.72
N THR A 14 -4.67 -3.30 8.92
CA THR A 14 -5.61 -4.04 9.75
C THR A 14 -6.82 -3.19 10.15
N ALA A 15 -6.59 -1.94 10.56
CA ALA A 15 -7.67 -1.02 10.92
C ALA A 15 -8.57 -0.71 9.70
N LEU A 16 -7.97 -0.46 8.55
CA LEU A 16 -8.69 -0.18 7.29
C LEU A 16 -9.51 -1.38 6.84
N VAL A 17 -8.92 -2.58 6.77
CA VAL A 17 -9.62 -3.80 6.37
C VAL A 17 -10.80 -4.07 7.31
N THR A 18 -10.59 -3.94 8.62
CA THR A 18 -11.65 -4.12 9.63
C THR A 18 -12.78 -3.08 9.49
N TYR A 19 -12.44 -1.84 9.18
CA TYR A 19 -13.44 -0.78 8.99
C TYR A 19 -14.21 -0.96 7.68
N LEU A 20 -13.49 -1.20 6.58
CA LEU A 20 -14.06 -1.28 5.24
C LEU A 20 -14.93 -2.54 5.06
N SER A 21 -14.59 -3.65 5.72
CA SER A 21 -15.39 -4.90 5.67
C SER A 21 -16.82 -4.73 6.19
N LYS A 22 -17.08 -3.71 7.01
CA LYS A 22 -18.41 -3.34 7.50
C LYS A 22 -19.20 -2.48 6.49
N LYS A 23 -18.60 -2.13 5.37
CA LYS A 23 -19.21 -1.31 4.32
C LYS A 23 -19.61 -2.19 3.12
N LYS A 24 -20.36 -1.61 2.18
CA LYS A 24 -20.77 -2.29 0.95
C LYS A 24 -19.70 -2.20 -0.15
N TYR A 25 -18.47 -2.61 0.18
CA TYR A 25 -17.35 -2.67 -0.74
C TYR A 25 -16.85 -4.11 -0.87
N GLU A 26 -16.26 -4.44 -1.98
CA GLU A 26 -15.48 -5.66 -2.18
C GLU A 26 -14.03 -5.36 -1.78
N ILE A 27 -13.52 -6.05 -0.76
CA ILE A 27 -12.21 -5.76 -0.19
C ILE A 27 -11.24 -6.89 -0.54
N PHE A 28 -10.13 -6.52 -1.12
CA PHE A 28 -9.02 -7.38 -1.50
C PHE A 28 -7.77 -6.94 -0.74
N ALA A 29 -7.31 -7.79 0.15
CA ALA A 29 -6.20 -7.49 1.04
C ALA A 29 -4.96 -8.28 0.62
N THR A 30 -3.80 -7.63 0.62
CA THR A 30 -2.54 -8.34 0.41
C THR A 30 -1.47 -7.95 1.43
N SER A 31 -0.67 -8.95 1.82
CA SER A 31 0.48 -8.80 2.71
C SER A 31 1.41 -10.03 2.59
N ARG A 32 2.59 -9.95 3.22
CA ARG A 32 3.53 -11.09 3.30
C ARG A 32 3.10 -12.17 4.30
N SER A 33 2.28 -11.82 5.25
CA SER A 33 1.80 -12.71 6.33
C SER A 33 0.30 -12.59 6.51
N ASN A 34 -0.31 -13.58 7.14
CA ASN A 34 -1.73 -13.53 7.47
C ASN A 34 -2.07 -12.31 8.32
N GLY A 35 -3.11 -11.62 7.91
CA GLY A 35 -3.71 -10.55 8.68
C GLY A 35 -4.91 -11.03 9.50
N VAL A 36 -5.64 -10.05 10.07
CA VAL A 36 -6.88 -10.32 10.80
C VAL A 36 -7.91 -10.97 9.87
N GLN A 37 -8.48 -12.08 10.30
CA GLN A 37 -9.55 -12.74 9.55
C GLN A 37 -10.86 -11.99 9.75
N VAL A 38 -11.33 -11.36 8.70
CA VAL A 38 -12.56 -10.60 8.67
C VAL A 38 -13.44 -11.14 7.56
N SER A 39 -14.73 -11.31 7.83
CA SER A 39 -15.70 -11.70 6.81
C SER A 39 -15.75 -10.66 5.67
N ASN A 40 -16.00 -11.13 4.46
CA ASN A 40 -16.10 -10.30 3.24
C ASN A 40 -14.78 -9.62 2.82
N VAL A 41 -13.64 -10.21 3.17
CA VAL A 41 -12.31 -9.77 2.70
C VAL A 41 -11.62 -10.95 2.04
N GLU A 42 -11.19 -10.76 0.80
CA GLU A 42 -10.38 -11.73 0.09
C GLU A 42 -8.89 -11.43 0.35
N TRP A 43 -8.11 -12.45 0.73
CA TRP A 43 -6.70 -12.33 1.06
C TRP A 43 -5.83 -13.04 0.05
N ASP A 44 -4.82 -12.34 -0.45
CA ASP A 44 -3.71 -12.90 -1.24
C ASP A 44 -2.38 -12.62 -0.52
N LEU A 45 -1.58 -13.67 -0.33
CA LEU A 45 -0.30 -13.57 0.40
C LEU A 45 0.87 -13.62 -0.58
N PHE A 46 1.59 -12.52 -0.70
CA PHE A 46 2.81 -12.42 -1.51
C PHE A 46 3.65 -11.20 -1.09
N ASP A 47 4.90 -11.17 -1.55
CA ASP A 47 5.76 -10.00 -1.39
C ASP A 47 5.52 -9.02 -2.56
N LEU A 48 5.24 -7.76 -2.25
CA LEU A 48 5.04 -6.70 -3.27
C LEU A 48 6.29 -6.44 -4.13
N CYS A 49 7.48 -6.86 -3.66
CA CYS A 49 8.70 -6.84 -4.46
C CYS A 49 8.74 -7.95 -5.54
N ASP A 50 7.82 -8.90 -5.51
CA ASP A 50 7.54 -9.80 -6.64
C ASP A 50 6.54 -9.15 -7.58
N PHE A 51 7.08 -8.40 -8.55
CA PHE A 51 6.25 -7.63 -9.48
C PHE A 51 5.40 -8.49 -10.41
N ALA A 52 5.78 -9.75 -10.64
CA ALA A 52 4.96 -10.69 -11.40
C ALA A 52 3.69 -11.06 -10.62
N LEU A 53 3.82 -11.34 -9.32
CA LEU A 53 2.68 -11.59 -8.45
C LEU A 53 1.84 -10.33 -8.23
N LEU A 54 2.48 -9.17 -8.08
CA LEU A 54 1.79 -7.90 -7.93
C LEU A 54 0.92 -7.57 -9.16
N ASN A 55 1.46 -7.70 -10.37
CA ASN A 55 0.70 -7.47 -11.61
C ASN A 55 -0.46 -8.47 -11.72
N LYS A 56 -0.20 -9.76 -11.48
CA LYS A 56 -1.25 -10.79 -11.51
C LYS A 56 -2.36 -10.51 -10.50
N TRP A 57 -2.02 -10.01 -9.32
CA TRP A 57 -3.00 -9.61 -8.31
C TRP A 57 -3.84 -8.42 -8.78
N LEU A 58 -3.21 -7.38 -9.34
CA LEU A 58 -3.91 -6.22 -9.89
C LEU A 58 -4.86 -6.62 -11.03
N GLU A 59 -4.42 -7.48 -11.94
CA GLU A 59 -5.26 -8.02 -13.03
C GLU A 59 -6.44 -8.86 -12.52
N LYS A 60 -6.23 -9.69 -11.49
CA LYS A 60 -7.28 -10.49 -10.84
C LYS A 60 -8.30 -9.60 -10.12
N VAL A 61 -7.81 -8.63 -9.38
CA VAL A 61 -8.62 -7.77 -8.51
C VAL A 61 -9.33 -6.67 -9.29
N GLU A 62 -8.73 -6.13 -10.35
CA GLU A 62 -9.22 -4.96 -11.09
C GLU A 62 -9.74 -3.86 -10.14
N PRO A 63 -8.91 -3.32 -9.24
CA PRO A 63 -9.37 -2.42 -8.19
C PRO A 63 -9.76 -1.04 -8.73
N ASP A 64 -10.89 -0.50 -8.28
CA ASP A 64 -11.25 0.90 -8.49
C ASP A 64 -10.34 1.83 -7.68
N VAL A 65 -9.94 1.37 -6.49
CA VAL A 65 -9.05 2.11 -5.58
C VAL A 65 -8.04 1.14 -4.95
N VAL A 66 -6.78 1.54 -4.88
CA VAL A 66 -5.78 0.86 -4.03
C VAL A 66 -5.35 1.80 -2.91
N ILE A 67 -5.48 1.33 -1.66
CA ILE A 67 -4.90 1.99 -0.48
C ILE A 67 -3.55 1.30 -0.21
N HIS A 68 -2.47 2.01 -0.52
CA HIS A 68 -1.13 1.46 -0.44
C HIS A 68 -0.49 1.79 0.91
N CYS A 69 -0.58 0.80 1.85
CA CYS A 69 -0.03 0.90 3.21
C CYS A 69 1.25 0.09 3.41
N ALA A 70 1.66 -0.68 2.40
CA ALA A 70 2.87 -1.50 2.51
C ALA A 70 4.12 -0.62 2.52
N ALA A 71 4.97 -0.82 3.51
CA ALA A 71 6.24 -0.12 3.65
C ALA A 71 7.23 -0.96 4.47
N ILE A 72 8.52 -0.72 4.28
CA ILE A 72 9.58 -1.13 5.20
C ILE A 72 9.77 0.03 6.18
N VAL A 73 9.34 -0.14 7.43
CA VAL A 73 9.33 0.93 8.43
C VAL A 73 10.63 1.02 9.24
N ASN A 74 11.51 0.03 9.12
CA ASN A 74 12.81 0.03 9.78
C ASN A 74 13.81 0.82 8.91
N VAL A 75 14.22 2.00 9.39
CA VAL A 75 15.12 2.92 8.68
C VAL A 75 16.49 2.28 8.48
N ASP A 76 17.05 1.65 9.52
CA ASP A 76 18.37 1.01 9.45
C ASP A 76 18.38 -0.09 8.39
N ALA A 77 17.33 -0.91 8.33
CA ALA A 77 17.18 -1.94 7.30
C ALA A 77 17.06 -1.35 5.87
N CYS A 78 16.48 -0.16 5.73
CA CYS A 78 16.43 0.53 4.44
C CYS A 78 17.81 1.07 4.04
N GLU A 79 18.59 1.58 4.99
CA GLU A 79 19.96 2.04 4.74
C GLU A 79 20.91 0.88 4.44
N GLU A 80 20.79 -0.23 5.15
CA GLU A 80 21.58 -1.45 4.89
C GLU A 80 21.26 -2.08 3.53
N ASN A 81 20.03 -1.97 3.04
CA ASN A 81 19.59 -2.55 1.77
C ASN A 81 18.76 -1.58 0.93
N ILE A 82 19.43 -0.59 0.36
CA ILE A 82 18.83 0.43 -0.51
C ILE A 82 18.08 -0.20 -1.68
N GLY A 83 18.61 -1.30 -2.26
CA GLY A 83 17.95 -1.99 -3.38
C GLY A 83 16.59 -2.57 -3.00
N LEU A 84 16.48 -3.15 -1.82
CA LEU A 84 15.19 -3.64 -1.30
C LEU A 84 14.24 -2.48 -0.95
N ALA A 85 14.75 -1.42 -0.35
CA ALA A 85 13.98 -0.22 -0.05
C ALA A 85 13.39 0.39 -1.34
N MET A 86 14.21 0.52 -2.39
CA MET A 86 13.75 1.01 -3.70
C MET A 86 12.65 0.13 -4.31
N LYS A 87 12.82 -1.19 -4.28
CA LYS A 87 11.78 -2.11 -4.75
C LYS A 87 10.47 -1.97 -3.98
N ALA A 88 10.56 -1.90 -2.65
CA ALA A 88 9.38 -1.89 -1.78
C ALA A 88 8.64 -0.55 -1.79
N HIS A 89 9.35 0.58 -1.92
CA HIS A 89 8.73 1.91 -1.80
C HIS A 89 8.52 2.59 -3.14
N VAL A 90 9.43 2.40 -4.09
CA VAL A 90 9.37 3.12 -5.38
C VAL A 90 8.80 2.24 -6.47
N GLU A 91 9.43 1.10 -6.76
CA GLU A 91 9.06 0.29 -7.91
C GLU A 91 7.68 -0.35 -7.74
N SER A 92 7.34 -0.88 -6.54
CA SER A 92 6.01 -1.42 -6.28
C SER A 92 4.91 -0.35 -6.40
N THR A 93 5.20 0.86 -5.90
CA THR A 93 4.30 2.02 -6.03
C THR A 93 4.08 2.40 -7.50
N GLN A 94 5.16 2.41 -8.30
CA GLN A 94 5.07 2.69 -9.73
C GLN A 94 4.24 1.66 -10.49
N VAL A 95 4.38 0.37 -10.17
CA VAL A 95 3.57 -0.70 -10.77
C VAL A 95 2.09 -0.47 -10.49
N ILE A 96 1.73 -0.22 -9.22
CA ILE A 96 0.33 0.02 -8.82
C ILE A 96 -0.21 1.28 -9.50
N ALA A 97 0.54 2.39 -9.45
CA ALA A 97 0.13 3.65 -10.03
C ALA A 97 -0.08 3.56 -11.55
N SER A 98 0.83 2.89 -12.25
CA SER A 98 0.75 2.68 -13.71
C SER A 98 -0.46 1.83 -14.10
N TYR A 99 -0.72 0.75 -13.35
CA TYR A 99 -1.89 -0.09 -13.57
C TYR A 99 -3.20 0.72 -13.40
N LEU A 100 -3.32 1.44 -12.29
CA LEU A 100 -4.52 2.22 -11.98
C LEU A 100 -4.72 3.37 -12.98
N ALA A 101 -3.67 4.05 -13.39
CA ALA A 101 -3.75 5.10 -14.41
C ALA A 101 -4.29 4.56 -15.75
N SER A 102 -3.87 3.35 -16.15
CA SER A 102 -4.34 2.70 -17.38
C SER A 102 -5.78 2.18 -17.30
N ASN A 103 -6.31 1.97 -16.08
CA ASN A 103 -7.62 1.38 -15.84
C ASN A 103 -8.60 2.36 -15.16
N SER A 104 -8.32 3.67 -15.19
CA SER A 104 -9.15 4.72 -14.57
C SER A 104 -9.36 4.56 -13.05
N GLY A 105 -8.49 3.81 -12.39
CA GLY A 105 -8.48 3.62 -10.96
C GLY A 105 -7.79 4.76 -10.21
N ARG A 106 -7.80 4.70 -8.87
CA ARG A 106 -7.17 5.70 -7.99
C ARG A 106 -6.26 5.03 -6.98
N MET A 107 -5.15 5.69 -6.64
CA MET A 107 -4.27 5.28 -5.56
C MET A 107 -4.36 6.26 -4.39
N ILE A 108 -4.45 5.72 -3.17
CA ILE A 108 -4.21 6.44 -1.92
C ILE A 108 -2.90 5.91 -1.38
N TYR A 109 -1.84 6.71 -1.46
CA TYR A 109 -0.52 6.37 -0.95
C TYR A 109 -0.35 6.92 0.47
N ILE A 110 0.05 6.06 1.40
CA ILE A 110 0.33 6.48 2.77
C ILE A 110 1.77 6.94 2.85
N SER A 111 1.95 8.24 2.98
CA SER A 111 3.25 8.89 3.14
C SER A 111 3.69 8.95 4.60
N THR A 112 4.81 9.57 4.88
CA THR A 112 5.41 9.76 6.20
C THR A 112 5.84 11.21 6.37
N ASP A 113 5.91 11.68 7.63
CA ASP A 113 6.49 12.96 7.99
C ASP A 113 8.01 13.04 7.76
N SER A 114 8.68 11.89 7.66
CA SER A 114 10.12 11.80 7.35
C SER A 114 10.50 12.30 5.94
N VAL A 115 9.53 12.67 5.12
CA VAL A 115 9.80 13.34 3.83
C VAL A 115 10.17 14.82 3.99
N PHE A 116 9.94 15.40 5.16
CA PHE A 116 10.30 16.78 5.48
C PHE A 116 11.65 16.83 6.19
N ASP A 117 12.39 17.91 5.98
CA ASP A 117 13.73 18.13 6.53
C ASP A 117 13.76 18.42 8.06
N GLY A 118 12.62 18.75 8.65
CA GLY A 118 12.51 19.09 10.08
C GLY A 118 13.01 20.51 10.44
N GLU A 119 13.42 21.31 9.46
CA GLU A 119 13.99 22.65 9.72
C GLU A 119 12.92 23.73 9.93
N ASN A 120 11.69 23.48 9.52
CA ASN A 120 10.61 24.44 9.66
C ASN A 120 10.09 24.47 11.12
N GLN A 121 10.10 25.65 11.75
CA GLN A 121 9.55 25.86 13.11
C GLN A 121 8.02 25.86 13.17
N GLY A 122 7.35 25.80 12.03
CA GLY A 122 5.90 25.77 11.88
C GLY A 122 5.38 24.43 11.37
N ALA A 123 4.08 24.38 11.11
CA ALA A 123 3.48 23.21 10.47
C ALA A 123 3.90 23.13 8.99
N TYR A 124 4.22 21.93 8.53
CA TYR A 124 4.41 21.65 7.10
C TYR A 124 3.06 21.59 6.41
N THR A 125 3.01 22.06 5.19
CA THR A 125 1.84 22.02 4.30
C THR A 125 2.22 21.40 2.97
N GLU A 126 1.25 21.10 2.12
CA GLU A 126 1.45 20.54 0.78
C GLU A 126 2.31 21.43 -0.14
N LYS A 127 2.63 22.65 0.27
CA LYS A 127 3.49 23.62 -0.45
C LYS A 127 4.95 23.56 -0.01
N CYS A 128 5.28 22.77 1.01
CA CYS A 128 6.63 22.66 1.57
C CYS A 128 7.44 21.49 0.97
N LEU A 129 6.97 20.85 -0.08
CA LEU A 129 7.66 19.78 -0.80
C LEU A 129 8.44 20.32 -1.99
#